data_3684bc439d9ba538ef87bbf03002f6fd
#
_entry.id   3684bc439d9ba538ef87bbf03002f6fd
#
_cell.length_a   1.000
_cell.length_b   1.000
_cell.length_c   1.000
_cell.angle_alpha   90.00
_cell.angle_beta   90.00
_cell.angle_gamma   90.00
#
_symmetry.space_group_name_H-M   'P 1'
#
loop_
_entity.id
_entity.type
_entity.pdbx_description
1 polymer ?
#
loop_
_entity_poly.entity_id
_entity_poly.type
_entity_poly.pdbx_seq_one_letter_code
_entity_poly.pdbx_strand_id
1 'polypeptide(L)' 'MKKLAYCGEYNFGEMIKTQRLERGLSVRGLSELTGVSSAAISRWESGKRIPSVKSFNKVMAALDVELYVVQK' A
#
# COMPACT_ATOMS: atom_id res chain seq x y z
N MET A 1 1.90 6.66 14.06
CA MET A 1 1.34 6.75 12.70
C MET A 1 2.33 7.41 11.77
N LYS A 2 2.53 6.83 10.62
CA LYS A 2 3.47 7.34 9.64
C LYS A 2 2.74 8.14 8.57
N LYS A 3 3.32 9.24 8.14
CA LYS A 3 2.70 10.11 7.14
C LYS A 3 3.55 10.12 5.89
N LEU A 4 2.90 9.97 4.74
CA LEU A 4 3.55 10.01 3.45
C LEU A 4 2.98 11.14 2.62
N ALA A 5 3.85 11.98 2.08
CA ALA A 5 3.44 13.02 1.15
C ALA A 5 3.31 12.41 -0.24
N TYR A 6 2.21 12.68 -0.90
CA TYR A 6 1.94 12.17 -2.23
C TYR A 6 1.87 13.34 -3.20
N CYS A 7 2.73 13.34 -4.17
CA CYS A 7 2.81 14.44 -5.13
C CYS A 7 2.66 13.99 -6.59
N GLY A 8 1.92 12.95 -6.83
CA GLY A 8 1.45 12.59 -8.17
C GLY A 8 2.24 11.55 -8.93
N GLU A 9 3.53 11.42 -8.71
CA GLU A 9 4.32 10.42 -9.41
C GLU A 9 4.68 9.30 -8.46
N TYR A 10 3.69 8.54 -8.05
CA TYR A 10 3.91 7.49 -7.10
C TYR A 10 3.75 6.12 -7.67
N ASN A 11 4.63 5.24 -7.25
CA ASN A 11 4.46 3.83 -7.42
C ASN A 11 3.74 3.30 -6.18
N PHE A 12 2.44 3.10 -6.28
CA PHE A 12 1.63 2.63 -5.16
C PHE A 12 2.08 1.26 -4.67
N GLY A 13 2.47 0.39 -5.60
CA GLY A 13 2.94 -0.93 -5.22
C GLY A 13 4.19 -0.88 -4.39
N GLU A 14 5.11 0.01 -4.75
CA GLU A 14 6.33 0.18 -4.00
C GLU A 14 6.07 0.76 -2.62
N MET A 15 5.12 1.68 -2.50
CA MET A 15 4.72 2.20 -1.20
C MET A 15 4.17 1.09 -0.31
N ILE A 16 3.31 0.25 -0.86
CA ILE A 16 2.76 -0.89 -0.13
C ILE A 16 3.88 -1.80 0.35
N LYS A 17 4.79 -2.15 -0.54
CA LYS A 17 5.90 -3.04 -0.21
C LYS A 17 6.79 -2.45 0.89
N THR A 18 7.15 -1.18 0.76
CA THR A 18 8.00 -0.52 1.73
C THR A 18 7.36 -0.51 3.11
N GLN A 19 6.09 -0.12 3.19
CA GLN A 19 5.40 -0.06 4.47
C GLN A 19 5.18 -1.44 5.07
N ARG A 20 4.90 -2.43 4.21
CA ARG A 20 4.76 -3.80 4.65
C ARG A 20 6.05 -4.32 5.29
N LEU A 21 7.17 -4.11 4.60
CA LEU A 21 8.46 -4.59 5.08
C LEU A 21 8.90 -3.86 6.35
N GLU A 22 8.61 -2.58 6.46
CA GLU A 22 8.91 -1.82 7.68
C GLU A 22 8.19 -2.39 8.90
N ARG A 23 7.07 -3.06 8.69
CA ARG A 23 6.31 -3.67 9.78
C ARG A 23 6.58 -5.15 9.92
N GLY A 24 7.54 -5.69 9.17
CA GLY A 24 7.90 -7.09 9.26
C GLY A 24 6.82 -8.04 8.77
N LEU A 25 5.95 -7.57 7.89
CA LEU A 25 4.85 -8.39 7.38
C LEU A 25 5.21 -9.05 6.06
N SER A 26 4.77 -10.31 5.92
CA SER A 26 4.81 -10.98 4.62
C SER A 26 3.62 -10.50 3.78
N VAL A 27 3.63 -10.81 2.48
CA VAL A 27 2.47 -10.55 1.62
C VAL A 27 1.24 -11.24 2.18
N ARG A 28 1.41 -12.48 2.63
CA ARG A 28 0.30 -13.22 3.22
C ARG A 28 -0.20 -12.57 4.51
N GLY A 29 0.72 -12.09 5.34
CA GLY A 29 0.35 -11.39 6.57
C GLY A 29 -0.45 -10.14 6.29
N LEU A 30 -0.04 -9.38 5.28
CA LEU A 30 -0.79 -8.20 4.87
C LEU A 30 -2.15 -8.57 4.30
N SER A 31 -2.21 -9.64 3.53
CA SER A 31 -3.47 -10.16 3.00
C SER A 31 -4.45 -10.47 4.13
N GLU A 32 -3.99 -11.16 5.17
CA GLU A 32 -4.84 -11.50 6.30
C GLU A 32 -5.31 -10.27 7.06
N LEU A 33 -4.44 -9.28 7.17
CA LEU A 33 -4.75 -8.06 7.89
C LEU A 33 -5.78 -7.21 7.16
N THR A 34 -5.71 -7.16 5.84
CA THR A 34 -6.55 -6.26 5.03
C THR A 34 -7.76 -6.93 4.43
N GLY A 35 -7.76 -8.26 4.32
CA GLY A 35 -8.79 -8.97 3.59
C GLY A 35 -8.62 -8.91 2.07
N VAL A 36 -7.52 -8.32 1.59
CA VAL A 36 -7.20 -8.27 0.17
C VAL A 36 -6.40 -9.52 -0.18
N SER A 37 -6.66 -10.13 -1.34
CA SER A 37 -5.97 -11.35 -1.70
C SER A 37 -4.46 -11.14 -1.85
N SER A 38 -3.68 -12.13 -1.47
CA SER A 38 -2.23 -12.06 -1.60
C SER A 38 -1.80 -11.94 -3.07
N ALA A 39 -2.56 -12.54 -3.97
CA ALA A 39 -2.29 -12.40 -5.40
C ALA A 39 -2.41 -10.94 -5.86
N ALA A 40 -3.44 -10.23 -5.39
CA ALA A 40 -3.62 -8.83 -5.73
C ALA A 40 -2.47 -7.99 -5.18
N ILE A 41 -2.12 -8.20 -3.92
CA ILE A 41 -1.01 -7.46 -3.29
C ILE A 41 0.29 -7.72 -4.07
N SER A 42 0.55 -8.96 -4.42
CA SER A 42 1.76 -9.32 -5.17
C SER A 42 1.80 -8.61 -6.53
N ARG A 43 0.67 -8.55 -7.23
CA ARG A 43 0.60 -7.87 -8.51
C ARG A 43 0.83 -6.37 -8.37
N TRP A 44 0.30 -5.77 -7.32
CA TRP A 44 0.52 -4.35 -7.05
C TRP A 44 1.99 -4.07 -6.75
N GLU A 45 2.61 -4.90 -5.93
CA GLU A 45 4.02 -4.70 -5.56
C GLU A 45 4.96 -4.92 -6.74
N SER A 46 4.60 -5.81 -7.67
CA SER A 46 5.43 -6.07 -8.84
C SER A 46 5.18 -5.08 -9.98
N GLY A 47 4.19 -4.20 -9.84
CA GLY A 47 3.85 -3.24 -10.88
C GLY A 47 2.99 -3.78 -11.99
N LYS A 48 2.52 -5.02 -11.90
CA LYS A 48 1.66 -5.61 -12.94
C LYS A 48 0.25 -5.05 -12.90
N ARG A 49 -0.18 -4.57 -11.76
CA ARG A 49 -1.49 -3.95 -11.58
C ARG A 49 -1.35 -2.76 -10.67
N ILE A 50 -2.23 -1.78 -10.86
CA ILE A 50 -2.30 -0.60 -10.01
C ILE A 50 -3.54 -0.74 -9.14
N PRO A 51 -3.42 -0.60 -7.81
CA PRO A 51 -4.61 -0.68 -6.95
C PRO A 51 -5.52 0.51 -7.19
N SER A 52 -6.83 0.30 -7.00
CA SER A 52 -7.75 1.43 -6.99
C SER A 52 -7.47 2.29 -5.75
N VAL A 53 -7.92 3.53 -5.79
CA VAL A 53 -7.76 4.43 -4.63
C VAL A 53 -8.40 3.80 -3.39
N LYS A 54 -9.58 3.20 -3.56
CA LYS A 54 -10.28 2.56 -2.46
C LYS A 54 -9.45 1.42 -1.85
N SER A 55 -8.90 0.55 -2.69
CA SER A 55 -8.09 -0.56 -2.23
C SER A 55 -6.80 -0.08 -1.60
N PHE A 56 -6.17 0.91 -2.21
CA PHE A 56 -4.93 1.47 -1.70
C PHE A 56 -5.14 2.09 -0.32
N ASN A 57 -6.21 2.86 -0.15
CA ASN A 57 -6.54 3.46 1.15
C ASN A 57 -6.79 2.39 2.20
N LYS A 58 -7.46 1.30 1.82
CA LYS A 58 -7.72 0.20 2.74
C LYS A 58 -6.43 -0.43 3.24
N VAL A 59 -5.49 -0.64 2.35
CA VAL A 59 -4.19 -1.22 2.71
C VAL A 59 -3.40 -0.26 3.59
N MET A 60 -3.36 1.01 3.22
CA MET A 60 -2.62 2.00 3.99
C MET A 60 -3.20 2.18 5.38
N ALA A 61 -4.52 2.17 5.50
CA ALA A 61 -5.17 2.26 6.80
C ALA A 61 -4.81 1.05 7.68
N ALA A 62 -4.77 -0.13 7.10
CA ALA A 62 -4.39 -1.34 7.82
C ALA A 62 -2.93 -1.29 8.27
N LEU A 63 -2.08 -0.60 7.54
CA LEU A 63 -0.68 -0.40 7.89
C LEU A 63 -0.47 0.81 8.79
N ASP A 64 -1.54 1.46 9.20
CA ASP A 64 -1.50 2.65 10.06
C ASP A 64 -0.66 3.78 9.43
N VAL A 65 -0.90 4.00 8.15
CA VAL A 65 -0.22 5.04 7.38
C VAL A 65 -1.24 6.09 6.96
N GLU A 66 -0.92 7.34 7.19
CA GLU A 66 -1.74 8.46 6.76
C GLU A 66 -1.12 9.08 5.53
N LEU A 67 -1.94 9.26 4.49
CA LEU A 67 -1.48 9.80 3.23
C LEU A 67 -1.92 11.24 3.07
N TYR A 68 -1.01 12.05 2.54
CA TYR A 68 -1.33 13.40 2.13
C TYR A 68 -1.12 13.54 0.64
N VAL A 69 -2.08 14.18 -0.01
CA VAL A 69 -1.92 14.54 -1.42
C VAL A 69 -1.49 16.00 -1.44
N VAL A 70 -0.29 16.22 -1.96
CA VAL A 70 0.25 17.58 -2.08
C VAL A 70 -0.07 18.08 -3.48
N GLN A 71 -0.82 19.17 -3.54
CA GLN A 71 -1.15 19.79 -4.81
C GLN A 71 -0.22 20.94 -5.06
N LYS A 72 0.20 21.07 -6.28
CA LYS A 72 1.08 22.13 -6.71
C LYS A 72 0.29 23.25 -7.37
#